data_8ad30a87fe8d31d8f763c1aa104b9e2c
#
_entry.id   8ad30a87fe8d31d8f763c1aa104b9e2c
#
_cell.length_a   1.000
_cell.length_b   1.000
_cell.length_c   1.000
_cell.angle_alpha   90.00
_cell.angle_beta   90.00
_cell.angle_gamma   90.00
#
_symmetry.space_group_name_H-M   'P 1'
#
loop_
_entity.id
_entity.type
_entity.pdbx_description
1 polymer ?
#
loop_
_entity_poly.entity_id
_entity_poly.type
_entity_poly.pdbx_seq_one_letter_code
_entity_poly.pdbx_strand_id
1 'polypeptide(L)'
;MERESSELRSNADLRGAVAGEQILMLNDVRMRIAQVADLVRSNGWSSLFKEVLFLKRTAIVVEKDLSELTERSKPLASAKLKLLEIDKEMLSSGLYSFAVNSRYLKALNYLKHGCGGYALARDNVVVGDTWHYVSEAADDPRGLHEDLQRFGFSSWSKDYVYTFDIFVAPAERKGGISAAFQNSAMLALRSKGYTKAYGFYWADNIPAHWCTRVTNKWKEVRAFSVSRCLMFKRAVPLRRDQAAHKKEPSWLKNIPIGEKKGI
;
A
#
# COMPACT_ATOMS: atom_id res chain seq x y z
N MET A 1 20.17 1.38 49.97
CA MET A 1 19.83 2.60 49.17
C MET A 1 19.94 2.39 47.66
N GLU A 2 20.96 1.73 47.11
CA GLU A 2 21.08 1.50 45.65
C GLU A 2 20.08 0.49 45.09
N ARG A 3 19.67 -0.51 45.85
CA ARG A 3 18.64 -1.51 45.40
C ARG A 3 17.24 -0.91 45.24
N GLU A 4 16.82 -0.02 46.12
CA GLU A 4 15.49 0.64 46.02
C GLU A 4 15.38 1.57 44.80
N SER A 5 16.50 2.22 44.41
CA SER A 5 16.52 3.10 43.24
C SER A 5 16.47 2.33 41.93
N SER A 6 16.97 1.09 41.89
CA SER A 6 16.90 0.24 40.69
C SER A 6 15.52 -0.36 40.47
N GLU A 7 14.80 -0.74 41.54
CA GLU A 7 13.41 -1.24 41.45
C GLU A 7 12.40 -0.15 41.05
N LEU A 8 12.61 1.07 41.54
CA LEU A 8 11.76 2.21 41.15
C LEU A 8 11.92 2.59 39.68
N ARG A 9 13.14 2.51 39.11
CA ARG A 9 13.38 2.73 37.68
C ARG A 9 12.75 1.62 36.82
N SER A 10 12.92 0.35 37.21
CA SER A 10 12.31 -0.79 36.50
C SER A 10 10.77 -0.70 36.48
N ASN A 11 10.14 -0.28 37.58
CA ASN A 11 8.69 -0.12 37.64
C ASN A 11 8.17 1.09 36.84
N ALA A 12 8.96 2.16 36.70
CA ALA A 12 8.61 3.31 35.87
C ALA A 12 8.68 2.95 34.38
N ASP A 13 9.71 2.20 33.98
CA ASP A 13 9.89 1.72 32.60
C ASP A 13 8.79 0.72 32.20
N LEU A 14 8.39 -0.19 33.09
CA LEU A 14 7.27 -1.12 32.87
C LEU A 14 5.93 -0.38 32.73
N ARG A 15 5.67 0.64 33.56
CA ARG A 15 4.44 1.44 33.43
C ARG A 15 4.42 2.27 32.14
N GLY A 16 5.55 2.81 31.73
CA GLY A 16 5.71 3.50 30.46
C GLY A 16 5.47 2.58 29.25
N ALA A 17 5.98 1.36 29.29
CA ALA A 17 5.76 0.34 28.26
C ALA A 17 4.30 -0.08 28.15
N VAL A 18 3.63 -0.36 29.30
CA VAL A 18 2.22 -0.74 29.33
C VAL A 18 1.30 0.40 28.87
N ALA A 19 1.57 1.65 29.28
CA ALA A 19 0.84 2.81 28.78
C ALA A 19 1.04 3.01 27.26
N GLY A 20 2.25 2.77 26.75
CA GLY A 20 2.56 2.78 25.32
C GLY A 20 1.77 1.72 24.55
N GLU A 21 1.67 0.50 25.05
CA GLU A 21 0.88 -0.58 24.41
C GLU A 21 -0.63 -0.31 24.42
N GLN A 22 -1.17 0.27 25.49
CA GLN A 22 -2.60 0.64 25.57
C GLN A 22 -2.95 1.76 24.57
N ILE A 23 -2.12 2.77 24.44
CA ILE A 23 -2.30 3.83 23.44
C ILE A 23 -2.23 3.26 22.03
N LEU A 24 -1.43 2.22 21.83
CA LEU A 24 -1.28 1.51 20.57
C LEU A 24 -2.54 0.75 20.16
N MET A 25 -3.10 -0.04 21.08
CA MET A 25 -4.36 -0.75 20.86
C MET A 25 -5.50 0.21 20.53
N LEU A 26 -5.57 1.34 21.23
CA LEU A 26 -6.59 2.37 20.98
C LEU A 26 -6.49 2.97 19.58
N ASN A 27 -5.30 3.23 19.09
CA ASN A 27 -5.10 3.77 17.74
C ASN A 27 -5.43 2.75 16.66
N ASP A 28 -5.08 1.47 16.83
CA ASP A 28 -5.47 0.40 15.93
C ASP A 28 -6.99 0.22 15.86
N VAL A 29 -7.67 0.26 17.00
CA VAL A 29 -9.14 0.20 17.08
C VAL A 29 -9.77 1.40 16.39
N ARG A 30 -9.29 2.62 16.67
CA ARG A 30 -9.76 3.85 16.00
C ARG A 30 -9.56 3.80 14.49
N MET A 31 -8.41 3.34 14.03
CA MET A 31 -8.12 3.17 12.60
C MET A 31 -9.11 2.18 11.96
N ARG A 32 -9.37 1.03 12.60
CA ARG A 32 -10.33 0.04 12.09
C ARG A 32 -11.75 0.58 12.07
N ILE A 33 -12.18 1.30 13.10
CA ILE A 33 -13.49 1.94 13.13
C ILE A 33 -13.62 2.98 12.01
N ALA A 34 -12.61 3.81 11.80
CA ALA A 34 -12.59 4.78 10.72
C ALA A 34 -12.66 4.11 9.34
N GLN A 35 -11.91 3.02 9.13
CA GLN A 35 -11.96 2.24 7.88
C GLN A 35 -13.34 1.63 7.63
N VAL A 36 -13.97 1.07 8.67
CA VAL A 36 -15.33 0.53 8.60
C VAL A 36 -16.33 1.64 8.27
N ALA A 37 -16.22 2.79 8.93
CA ALA A 37 -17.09 3.93 8.67
C ALA A 37 -16.94 4.46 7.22
N ASP A 38 -15.70 4.57 6.73
CA ASP A 38 -15.43 4.98 5.35
C ASP A 38 -15.96 3.95 4.33
N LEU A 39 -15.82 2.64 4.63
CA LEU A 39 -16.34 1.56 3.79
C LEU A 39 -17.88 1.57 3.74
N VAL A 40 -18.53 1.70 4.89
CA VAL A 40 -20.00 1.77 4.97
C VAL A 40 -20.54 3.00 4.23
N ARG A 41 -19.86 4.15 4.41
CA ARG A 41 -20.25 5.40 3.73
C ARG A 41 -20.12 5.30 2.21
N SER A 42 -19.09 4.59 1.71
CA SER A 42 -18.82 4.47 0.26
C SER A 42 -19.61 3.35 -0.42
N ASN A 43 -19.79 2.20 0.24
CA ASN A 43 -20.26 0.96 -0.39
C ASN A 43 -21.48 0.31 0.30
N GLY A 44 -21.94 0.87 1.41
CA GLY A 44 -23.05 0.35 2.20
C GLY A 44 -22.70 -0.88 3.07
N TRP A 45 -23.64 -1.28 3.92
CA TRP A 45 -23.46 -2.36 4.92
C TRP A 45 -23.22 -3.75 4.30
N SER A 46 -23.78 -4.03 3.12
CA SER A 46 -23.66 -5.33 2.45
C SER A 46 -22.20 -5.65 2.06
N SER A 47 -21.42 -4.63 1.72
CA SER A 47 -19.99 -4.76 1.40
C SER A 47 -19.16 -5.13 2.61
N LEU A 48 -19.52 -4.61 3.78
CA LEU A 48 -18.84 -4.90 5.04
C LEU A 48 -18.84 -6.41 5.33
N PHE A 49 -20.00 -7.07 5.20
CA PHE A 49 -20.11 -8.51 5.46
C PHE A 49 -19.25 -9.32 4.49
N LYS A 50 -19.27 -8.98 3.19
CA LYS A 50 -18.51 -9.71 2.16
C LYS A 50 -17.01 -9.50 2.28
N GLU A 51 -16.56 -8.27 2.58
CA GLU A 51 -15.14 -7.94 2.61
C GLU A 51 -14.48 -8.24 3.97
N VAL A 52 -15.22 -8.19 5.06
CA VAL A 52 -14.68 -8.40 6.41
C VAL A 52 -14.78 -9.87 6.85
N LEU A 53 -15.91 -10.52 6.62
CA LEU A 53 -16.15 -11.88 7.13
C LEU A 53 -15.66 -12.98 6.18
N PHE A 54 -15.92 -12.85 4.88
CA PHE A 54 -15.57 -13.87 3.89
C PHE A 54 -14.95 -13.24 2.65
N LEU A 55 -13.63 -13.26 2.59
CA LEU A 55 -12.90 -12.84 1.41
C LEU A 55 -12.40 -14.06 0.65
N LYS A 56 -12.72 -14.16 -0.63
CA LYS A 56 -12.05 -15.09 -1.56
C LYS A 56 -11.69 -14.32 -2.82
N ARG A 57 -10.42 -13.95 -2.95
CA ARG A 57 -9.92 -13.13 -4.06
C ARG A 57 -8.62 -13.72 -4.60
N THR A 58 -8.26 -13.35 -5.81
CA THR A 58 -6.97 -13.68 -6.41
C THR A 58 -6.05 -12.47 -6.28
N ALA A 59 -4.90 -12.66 -5.64
CA ALA A 59 -3.81 -11.70 -5.59
C ALA A 59 -2.85 -11.98 -6.76
N ILE A 60 -2.52 -10.96 -7.53
CA ILE A 60 -1.51 -10.99 -8.59
C ILE A 60 -0.28 -10.27 -8.07
N VAL A 61 0.77 -11.03 -7.84
CA VAL A 61 2.07 -10.50 -7.41
C VAL A 61 2.82 -9.97 -8.61
N VAL A 62 3.36 -8.79 -8.49
CA VAL A 62 4.05 -8.07 -9.55
C VAL A 62 5.43 -7.61 -9.11
N GLU A 63 6.33 -7.50 -10.09
CA GLU A 63 7.66 -6.92 -9.92
C GLU A 63 7.91 -5.82 -10.94
N LYS A 64 8.76 -4.87 -10.59
CA LYS A 64 9.25 -3.82 -11.49
C LYS A 64 10.74 -3.61 -11.26
N ASP A 65 11.52 -3.70 -12.35
CA ASP A 65 12.87 -3.22 -12.37
C ASP A 65 12.84 -1.68 -12.43
N LEU A 66 13.44 -1.03 -11.44
CA LEU A 66 13.39 0.40 -11.34
C LEU A 66 14.32 1.10 -12.34
N SER A 67 15.33 0.40 -12.89
CA SER A 67 16.18 0.93 -13.94
C SER A 67 15.40 1.19 -15.25
N GLU A 68 14.36 0.40 -15.51
CA GLU A 68 13.50 0.52 -16.69
C GLU A 68 12.42 1.63 -16.59
N LEU A 69 12.42 2.39 -15.49
CA LEU A 69 11.41 3.44 -15.31
C LEU A 69 11.70 4.64 -16.21
N THR A 70 10.70 5.02 -16.97
CA THR A 70 10.64 6.28 -17.69
C THR A 70 9.77 7.27 -16.92
N GLU A 71 10.17 8.53 -16.89
CA GLU A 71 9.43 9.58 -16.17
C GLU A 71 8.04 9.82 -16.80
N ARG A 72 7.02 9.89 -15.91
CA ARG A 72 5.61 10.17 -16.27
C ARG A 72 5.00 11.23 -15.37
N SER A 73 5.75 12.28 -15.05
CA SER A 73 5.32 13.35 -14.14
C SER A 73 4.33 14.33 -14.75
N LYS A 74 4.23 14.42 -16.09
CA LYS A 74 3.35 15.38 -16.78
C LYS A 74 1.91 15.46 -16.26
N PRO A 75 1.19 14.31 -16.00
CA PRO A 75 -0.17 14.39 -15.46
C PRO A 75 -0.25 15.04 -14.08
N LEU A 76 0.76 14.85 -13.23
CA LEU A 76 0.81 15.45 -11.90
C LEU A 76 1.03 16.98 -11.99
N ALA A 77 1.99 17.40 -12.81
CA ALA A 77 2.29 18.80 -13.04
C ALA A 77 1.08 19.55 -13.63
N SER A 78 0.41 18.97 -14.64
CA SER A 78 -0.78 19.55 -15.25
C SER A 78 -1.95 19.69 -14.27
N ALA A 79 -2.04 18.75 -13.30
CA ALA A 79 -3.07 18.80 -12.26
C ALA A 79 -2.65 19.62 -11.02
N LYS A 80 -1.46 20.25 -11.03
CA LYS A 80 -0.87 20.98 -9.88
C LYS A 80 -0.76 20.11 -8.64
N LEU A 81 -0.40 18.82 -8.82
CA LEU A 81 -0.19 17.87 -7.75
C LEU A 81 1.30 17.71 -7.48
N LYS A 82 1.67 17.62 -6.21
CA LYS A 82 3.05 17.46 -5.75
C LYS A 82 3.25 16.10 -5.10
N LEU A 83 4.40 15.47 -5.37
CA LEU A 83 4.86 14.30 -4.64
C LEU A 83 5.63 14.79 -3.40
N LEU A 84 5.27 14.24 -2.23
CA LEU A 84 5.94 14.52 -0.96
C LEU A 84 6.32 13.19 -0.31
N GLU A 85 7.43 13.16 0.40
CA GLU A 85 7.73 12.05 1.29
C GLU A 85 6.91 12.18 2.58
N ILE A 86 6.36 11.06 3.06
CA ILE A 86 5.63 11.04 4.33
C ILE A 86 6.61 10.61 5.42
N ASP A 87 6.89 11.51 6.33
CA ASP A 87 7.68 11.27 7.53
C ASP A 87 6.97 11.81 8.78
N LYS A 88 7.60 11.64 9.93
CA LYS A 88 7.05 12.12 11.20
C LYS A 88 6.96 13.64 11.26
N GLU A 89 7.91 14.33 10.64
CA GLU A 89 7.97 15.79 10.61
C GLU A 89 6.81 16.35 9.77
N MET A 90 6.58 15.80 8.58
CA MET A 90 5.41 16.17 7.75
C MET A 90 4.09 16.00 8.52
N LEU A 91 3.90 14.87 9.22
CA LEU A 91 2.66 14.61 9.95
C LEU A 91 2.49 15.50 11.19
N SER A 92 3.59 15.84 11.87
CA SER A 92 3.55 16.67 13.08
C SER A 92 3.51 18.18 12.79
N SER A 93 3.91 18.59 11.59
CA SER A 93 3.95 20.01 11.21
C SER A 93 2.59 20.71 11.24
N GLY A 94 1.50 19.97 11.11
CA GLY A 94 0.14 20.52 10.96
C GLY A 94 -0.10 21.25 9.65
N LEU A 95 0.89 21.31 8.74
CA LEU A 95 0.78 21.97 7.43
C LEU A 95 -0.09 21.19 6.46
N TYR A 96 -0.15 19.87 6.61
CA TYR A 96 -0.86 18.99 5.68
C TYR A 96 -2.04 18.31 6.38
N SER A 97 -3.20 18.37 5.74
CA SER A 97 -4.38 17.59 6.13
C SER A 97 -4.61 16.46 5.14
N PHE A 98 -5.24 15.39 5.58
CA PHE A 98 -5.60 14.27 4.70
C PHE A 98 -7.05 14.40 4.27
N ALA A 99 -7.33 14.28 2.97
CA ALA A 99 -8.69 14.29 2.43
C ALA A 99 -9.57 13.16 3.02
N VAL A 100 -8.94 12.08 3.50
CA VAL A 100 -9.61 10.94 4.14
C VAL A 100 -8.95 10.66 5.49
N ASN A 101 -9.72 10.77 6.56
CA ASN A 101 -9.19 10.65 7.94
C ASN A 101 -8.59 9.25 8.23
N SER A 102 -9.19 8.18 7.71
CA SER A 102 -8.62 6.84 7.90
C SER A 102 -7.23 6.69 7.26
N ARG A 103 -6.90 7.47 6.23
CA ARG A 103 -5.57 7.50 5.61
C ARG A 103 -4.53 8.16 6.53
N TYR A 104 -4.90 9.23 7.22
CA TYR A 104 -4.05 9.85 8.24
C TYR A 104 -3.71 8.87 9.38
N LEU A 105 -4.72 8.18 9.91
CA LEU A 105 -4.51 7.18 10.97
C LEU A 105 -3.64 6.01 10.49
N LYS A 106 -3.80 5.57 9.22
CA LYS A 106 -2.91 4.59 8.61
C LYS A 106 -1.48 5.10 8.49
N ALA A 107 -1.29 6.36 8.07
CA ALA A 107 0.03 6.96 7.94
C ALA A 107 0.79 6.93 9.27
N LEU A 108 0.13 7.34 10.36
CA LEU A 108 0.70 7.25 11.70
C LEU A 108 1.11 5.83 12.07
N ASN A 109 0.24 4.86 11.78
CA ASN A 109 0.50 3.45 12.08
C ASN A 109 1.66 2.89 11.26
N TYR A 110 1.71 3.16 9.95
CA TYR A 110 2.78 2.67 9.08
C TYR A 110 4.14 3.26 9.42
N LEU A 111 4.22 4.57 9.66
CA LEU A 111 5.49 5.20 10.09
C LEU A 111 5.99 4.65 11.41
N LYS A 112 5.09 4.33 12.34
CA LYS A 112 5.44 3.72 13.60
C LYS A 112 6.09 2.35 13.43
N HIS A 113 5.67 1.58 12.44
CA HIS A 113 6.22 0.27 12.09
C HIS A 113 7.38 0.34 11.09
N GLY A 114 8.01 1.52 10.93
CA GLY A 114 9.20 1.67 10.09
C GLY A 114 8.94 1.62 8.58
N CYS A 115 7.67 1.74 8.14
CA CYS A 115 7.37 1.88 6.73
C CYS A 115 7.67 3.30 6.26
N GLY A 116 8.16 3.45 5.03
CA GLY A 116 8.22 4.73 4.34
C GLY A 116 6.97 4.95 3.49
N GLY A 117 6.69 6.19 3.12
CA GLY A 117 5.54 6.50 2.28
C GLY A 117 5.75 7.74 1.43
N TYR A 118 4.93 7.84 0.38
CA TYR A 118 4.83 9.05 -0.44
C TYR A 118 3.39 9.51 -0.49
N ALA A 119 3.20 10.84 -0.35
CA ALA A 119 1.93 11.51 -0.49
C ALA A 119 1.82 12.18 -1.86
N LEU A 120 0.60 12.23 -2.38
CA LEU A 120 0.20 13.08 -3.46
C LEU A 120 -0.62 14.23 -2.86
N ALA A 121 -0.12 15.45 -2.95
CA ALA A 121 -0.76 16.62 -2.34
C ALA A 121 -1.23 17.62 -3.40
N ARG A 122 -2.42 18.18 -3.18
CA ARG A 122 -2.92 19.37 -3.82
C ARG A 122 -2.93 20.49 -2.77
N ASP A 123 -2.13 21.49 -3.00
CA ASP A 123 -1.86 22.54 -2.00
C ASP A 123 -1.41 21.88 -0.68
N ASN A 124 -2.15 22.06 0.40
CA ASN A 124 -1.87 21.47 1.71
C ASN A 124 -2.77 20.26 2.04
N VAL A 125 -3.44 19.67 1.04
CA VAL A 125 -4.32 18.52 1.24
C VAL A 125 -3.70 17.29 0.59
N VAL A 126 -3.45 16.25 1.37
CA VAL A 126 -3.04 14.93 0.88
C VAL A 126 -4.24 14.23 0.28
N VAL A 127 -4.22 14.07 -1.04
CA VAL A 127 -5.28 13.44 -1.84
C VAL A 127 -4.94 12.02 -2.29
N GLY A 128 -3.71 11.57 -2.02
CA GLY A 128 -3.29 10.20 -2.28
C GLY A 128 -2.07 9.84 -1.46
N ASP A 129 -1.86 8.56 -1.24
CA ASP A 129 -0.69 8.04 -0.55
C ASP A 129 -0.36 6.63 -1.04
N THR A 130 0.91 6.26 -0.94
CA THR A 130 1.43 4.91 -1.21
C THR A 130 2.54 4.62 -0.23
N TRP A 131 2.67 3.35 0.12
CA TRP A 131 3.57 2.92 1.18
C TRP A 131 4.57 1.89 0.67
N HIS A 132 5.72 1.85 1.32
CA HIS A 132 6.75 0.89 1.01
C HIS A 132 7.41 0.38 2.29
N TYR A 133 7.90 -0.84 2.19
CA TYR A 133 8.65 -1.53 3.23
C TYR A 133 10.01 -1.95 2.67
N VAL A 134 11.06 -1.80 3.47
CA VAL A 134 12.44 -2.21 3.14
C VAL A 134 12.92 -3.23 4.17
N SER A 135 13.79 -4.15 3.75
CA SER A 135 14.18 -5.30 4.58
C SER A 135 14.96 -4.95 5.86
N GLU A 136 15.47 -3.73 5.94
CA GLU A 136 16.24 -3.25 7.08
C GLU A 136 15.39 -2.60 8.18
N ALA A 137 14.11 -2.37 7.94
CA ALA A 137 13.20 -1.91 8.98
C ALA A 137 13.05 -3.03 10.02
N ALA A 138 13.70 -2.85 11.17
CA ALA A 138 14.01 -3.90 12.13
C ALA A 138 12.78 -4.55 12.79
N ASP A 139 11.64 -3.86 12.84
CA ASP A 139 10.46 -4.36 13.51
C ASP A 139 9.35 -4.62 12.52
N ASP A 140 9.07 -5.91 12.33
CA ASP A 140 8.00 -6.44 11.49
C ASP A 140 6.68 -5.71 11.71
N PRO A 141 6.21 -4.89 10.76
CA PRO A 141 4.87 -4.34 10.86
C PRO A 141 3.88 -5.50 10.73
N ARG A 142 3.15 -5.76 11.79
CA ARG A 142 2.16 -6.84 11.88
C ARG A 142 1.31 -6.94 10.61
N GLY A 143 1.55 -7.94 9.80
CA GLY A 143 0.83 -8.24 8.58
C GLY A 143 1.56 -7.98 7.26
N LEU A 144 2.60 -7.14 7.18
CA LEU A 144 3.38 -6.96 5.95
C LEU A 144 4.36 -8.10 5.76
N HIS A 145 5.05 -8.51 6.82
CA HIS A 145 5.90 -9.69 6.79
C HIS A 145 5.10 -10.95 6.45
N GLU A 146 3.88 -11.10 7.00
CA GLU A 146 2.99 -12.18 6.61
C GLU A 146 2.66 -12.18 5.11
N ASP A 147 2.41 -11.03 4.50
CA ASP A 147 2.12 -10.94 3.07
C ASP A 147 3.37 -11.27 2.25
N LEU A 148 4.55 -10.83 2.66
CA LEU A 148 5.82 -11.17 2.01
C LEU A 148 6.10 -12.67 2.09
N GLN A 149 5.99 -13.29 3.26
CA GLN A 149 6.13 -14.75 3.44
C GLN A 149 5.05 -15.50 2.66
N ARG A 150 3.79 -15.07 2.78
CA ARG A 150 2.64 -15.67 2.12
C ARG A 150 2.78 -15.69 0.61
N PHE A 151 3.36 -14.64 0.03
CA PHE A 151 3.63 -14.55 -1.40
C PHE A 151 4.99 -15.10 -1.82
N GLY A 152 5.71 -15.76 -0.90
CA GLY A 152 6.95 -16.48 -1.19
C GLY A 152 8.15 -15.59 -1.47
N PHE A 153 8.20 -14.41 -0.88
CA PHE A 153 9.37 -13.54 -0.87
C PHE A 153 10.29 -13.96 0.29
N SER A 154 10.89 -15.15 0.20
CA SER A 154 11.75 -15.72 1.25
C SER A 154 13.18 -15.18 1.23
N SER A 155 13.62 -14.62 0.12
CA SER A 155 14.94 -13.99 -0.03
C SER A 155 14.74 -12.54 -0.47
N TRP A 156 15.14 -11.63 0.38
CA TRP A 156 14.96 -10.20 0.18
C TRP A 156 16.34 -9.54 0.09
N SER A 157 16.65 -8.91 -1.03
CA SER A 157 17.87 -8.11 -1.15
C SER A 157 17.65 -6.72 -0.54
N LYS A 158 18.71 -6.13 0.02
CA LYS A 158 18.67 -4.80 0.65
C LYS A 158 18.27 -3.68 -0.31
N ASP A 159 18.52 -3.89 -1.60
CA ASP A 159 18.18 -2.96 -2.67
C ASP A 159 16.77 -3.19 -3.26
N TYR A 160 15.98 -4.07 -2.64
CA TYR A 160 14.59 -4.33 -3.03
C TYR A 160 13.61 -3.63 -2.11
N VAL A 161 12.47 -3.25 -2.65
CA VAL A 161 11.41 -2.58 -1.90
C VAL A 161 10.06 -3.26 -2.17
N TYR A 162 9.28 -3.47 -1.13
CA TYR A 162 7.89 -3.92 -1.24
C TYR A 162 6.95 -2.73 -1.15
N THR A 163 6.11 -2.53 -2.17
CA THR A 163 5.16 -1.43 -2.24
C THR A 163 3.74 -1.91 -2.04
N PHE A 164 2.96 -1.18 -1.29
CA PHE A 164 1.61 -1.58 -0.90
C PHE A 164 0.70 -0.38 -0.65
N ASP A 165 -0.60 -0.67 -0.51
CA ASP A 165 -1.65 0.27 -0.10
C ASP A 165 -1.63 1.61 -0.84
N ILE A 166 -1.59 1.57 -2.19
CA ILE A 166 -1.73 2.77 -3.00
C ILE A 166 -3.17 3.27 -2.99
N PHE A 167 -3.35 4.53 -2.63
CA PHE A 167 -4.64 5.22 -2.62
C PHE A 167 -4.53 6.54 -3.37
N VAL A 168 -5.57 6.89 -4.12
CA VAL A 168 -5.80 8.23 -4.68
C VAL A 168 -7.28 8.53 -4.50
N ALA A 169 -7.61 9.71 -3.99
CA ALA A 169 -8.99 10.13 -3.78
C ALA A 169 -9.80 10.02 -5.08
N PRO A 170 -11.06 9.53 -5.05
CA PRO A 170 -11.84 9.30 -6.25
C PRO A 170 -11.95 10.51 -7.18
N ALA A 171 -12.05 11.72 -6.64
CA ALA A 171 -12.11 12.95 -7.40
C ALA A 171 -10.83 13.22 -8.23
N GLU A 172 -9.69 12.68 -7.80
CA GLU A 172 -8.38 12.88 -8.44
C GLU A 172 -7.98 11.77 -9.40
N ARG A 173 -8.77 10.70 -9.55
CA ARG A 173 -8.42 9.52 -10.38
C ARG A 173 -8.53 9.73 -11.89
N LYS A 174 -8.53 10.98 -12.37
CA LYS A 174 -8.69 11.33 -13.79
C LYS A 174 -7.33 11.50 -14.47
N GLY A 175 -7.29 11.44 -15.82
CA GLY A 175 -6.12 11.82 -16.60
C GLY A 175 -4.83 11.03 -16.33
N GLY A 176 -4.92 9.79 -15.83
CA GLY A 176 -3.74 8.95 -15.55
C GLY A 176 -2.98 9.32 -14.28
N ILE A 177 -3.55 10.16 -13.40
CA ILE A 177 -2.91 10.61 -12.15
C ILE A 177 -2.45 9.44 -11.27
N SER A 178 -3.27 8.40 -11.08
CA SER A 178 -2.89 7.25 -10.24
C SER A 178 -1.64 6.54 -10.78
N ALA A 179 -1.52 6.39 -12.10
CA ALA A 179 -0.36 5.77 -12.72
C ALA A 179 0.87 6.67 -12.66
N ALA A 180 0.71 7.97 -12.87
CA ALA A 180 1.78 8.94 -12.74
C ALA A 180 2.28 9.03 -11.28
N PHE A 181 1.38 9.00 -10.30
CA PHE A 181 1.74 8.97 -8.88
C PHE A 181 2.54 7.72 -8.52
N GLN A 182 2.07 6.52 -8.91
CA GLN A 182 2.83 5.30 -8.71
C GLN A 182 4.21 5.38 -9.36
N ASN A 183 4.30 5.87 -10.59
CA ASN A 183 5.56 6.02 -11.32
C ASN A 183 6.51 6.99 -10.60
N SER A 184 6.02 8.15 -10.17
CA SER A 184 6.83 9.16 -9.46
C SER A 184 7.34 8.66 -8.11
N ALA A 185 6.51 7.90 -7.36
CA ALA A 185 6.95 7.25 -6.13
C ALA A 185 8.06 6.22 -6.40
N MET A 186 7.95 5.43 -7.48
CA MET A 186 9.00 4.47 -7.88
C MET A 186 10.29 5.18 -8.32
N LEU A 187 10.20 6.31 -9.00
CA LEU A 187 11.37 7.13 -9.36
C LEU A 187 12.07 7.68 -8.11
N ALA A 188 11.31 8.12 -7.12
CA ALA A 188 11.86 8.56 -5.83
C ALA A 188 12.55 7.40 -5.08
N LEU A 189 12.01 6.18 -5.12
CA LEU A 189 12.67 5.01 -4.58
C LEU A 189 13.96 4.66 -5.33
N ARG A 190 13.95 4.74 -6.67
CA ARG A 190 15.16 4.57 -7.46
C ARG A 190 16.26 5.57 -7.09
N SER A 191 15.92 6.84 -6.87
CA SER A 191 16.90 7.85 -6.47
C SER A 191 17.51 7.59 -5.09
N LYS A 192 16.84 6.77 -4.25
CA LYS A 192 17.37 6.28 -2.97
C LYS A 192 18.22 5.00 -3.09
N GLY A 193 18.45 4.52 -4.32
CA GLY A 193 19.30 3.37 -4.59
C GLY A 193 18.59 2.02 -4.69
N TYR A 194 17.27 1.98 -4.58
CA TYR A 194 16.54 0.72 -4.80
C TYR A 194 16.53 0.35 -6.27
N THR A 195 16.74 -0.94 -6.55
CA THR A 195 16.85 -1.48 -7.90
C THR A 195 15.57 -2.17 -8.36
N LYS A 196 14.81 -2.76 -7.42
CA LYS A 196 13.61 -3.52 -7.74
C LYS A 196 12.48 -3.26 -6.76
N ALA A 197 11.28 -3.13 -7.29
CA ALA A 197 10.06 -3.02 -6.50
C ALA A 197 9.16 -4.24 -6.72
N TYR A 198 8.53 -4.69 -5.62
CA TYR A 198 7.51 -5.73 -5.60
C TYR A 198 6.21 -5.16 -5.05
N GLY A 199 5.10 -5.78 -5.42
CA GLY A 199 3.80 -5.45 -4.89
C GLY A 199 2.77 -6.49 -5.33
N PHE A 200 1.51 -6.27 -5.00
CA PHE A 200 0.42 -7.05 -5.54
C PHE A 200 -0.82 -6.18 -5.79
N TYR A 201 -1.71 -6.69 -6.61
CA TYR A 201 -3.06 -6.16 -6.75
C TYR A 201 -4.08 -7.30 -6.80
N TRP A 202 -5.32 -6.97 -6.47
CA TRP A 202 -6.42 -7.94 -6.58
C TRP A 202 -6.84 -8.07 -8.04
N ALA A 203 -6.97 -9.28 -8.54
CA ALA A 203 -7.30 -9.54 -9.95
C ALA A 203 -8.64 -8.93 -10.40
N ASP A 204 -9.55 -8.68 -9.47
CA ASP A 204 -10.84 -8.01 -9.70
C ASP A 204 -10.76 -6.47 -9.57
N ASN A 205 -9.60 -5.93 -9.19
CA ASN A 205 -9.36 -4.49 -9.14
C ASN A 205 -8.86 -3.97 -10.50
N ILE A 206 -9.80 -3.73 -11.40
CA ILE A 206 -9.53 -3.26 -12.77
C ILE A 206 -8.69 -1.96 -12.79
N PRO A 207 -8.99 -0.92 -11.99
CA PRO A 207 -8.14 0.27 -11.94
C PRO A 207 -6.70 -0.03 -11.55
N ALA A 208 -6.46 -0.89 -10.55
CA ALA A 208 -5.12 -1.28 -10.15
C ALA A 208 -4.40 -2.07 -11.25
N HIS A 209 -5.08 -2.99 -11.93
CA HIS A 209 -4.55 -3.71 -13.08
C HIS A 209 -4.09 -2.74 -14.18
N TRP A 210 -4.93 -1.79 -14.58
CA TRP A 210 -4.59 -0.78 -15.59
C TRP A 210 -3.41 0.09 -15.16
N CYS A 211 -3.41 0.57 -13.93
CA CYS A 211 -2.34 1.39 -13.38
C CYS A 211 -1.00 0.63 -13.39
N THR A 212 -0.99 -0.57 -12.85
CA THR A 212 0.22 -1.34 -12.60
C THR A 212 0.72 -2.04 -13.87
N ARG A 213 -0.09 -2.90 -14.48
CA ARG A 213 0.35 -3.73 -15.62
C ARG A 213 0.39 -2.95 -16.94
N VAL A 214 -0.73 -2.27 -17.27
CA VAL A 214 -0.86 -1.66 -18.60
C VAL A 214 -0.04 -0.38 -18.70
N THR A 215 -0.21 0.53 -17.73
CA THR A 215 0.42 1.85 -17.82
C THR A 215 1.87 1.82 -17.33
N ASN A 216 2.14 1.27 -16.14
CA ASN A 216 3.48 1.25 -15.55
C ASN A 216 4.29 -0.01 -15.91
N LYS A 217 3.71 -0.94 -16.66
CA LYS A 217 4.38 -2.13 -17.23
C LYS A 217 5.10 -2.98 -16.19
N TRP A 218 4.46 -3.20 -15.04
CA TRP A 218 4.93 -4.15 -14.05
C TRP A 218 4.75 -5.57 -14.60
N LYS A 219 5.69 -6.44 -14.29
CA LYS A 219 5.66 -7.85 -14.69
C LYS A 219 4.91 -8.66 -13.64
N GLU A 220 3.95 -9.47 -14.08
CA GLU A 220 3.27 -10.44 -13.23
C GLU A 220 4.20 -11.64 -12.98
N VAL A 221 4.42 -11.96 -11.70
CA VAL A 221 5.34 -13.03 -11.30
C VAL A 221 4.58 -14.26 -10.87
N ARG A 222 3.58 -14.10 -10.02
CA ARG A 222 2.81 -15.19 -9.40
C ARG A 222 1.38 -14.76 -9.14
N ALA A 223 0.49 -15.76 -9.04
CA ALA A 223 -0.88 -15.55 -8.63
C ALA A 223 -1.20 -16.45 -7.42
N PHE A 224 -1.99 -15.92 -6.48
CA PHE A 224 -2.42 -16.65 -5.29
C PHE A 224 -3.93 -16.53 -5.11
N SER A 225 -4.58 -17.64 -4.75
CA SER A 225 -5.92 -17.60 -4.22
C SER A 225 -5.84 -17.28 -2.73
N VAL A 226 -6.35 -16.12 -2.34
CA VAL A 226 -6.39 -15.69 -0.94
C VAL A 226 -7.81 -15.85 -0.45
N SER A 227 -7.97 -16.61 0.63
CA SER A 227 -9.22 -16.74 1.35
C SER A 227 -9.04 -16.25 2.78
N ARG A 228 -10.02 -15.51 3.28
CA ARG A 228 -10.11 -15.08 4.66
C ARG A 228 -11.49 -15.42 5.18
N CYS A 229 -11.51 -16.04 6.36
CA CYS A 229 -12.72 -16.27 7.12
C CYS A 229 -12.46 -15.73 8.53
N LEU A 230 -13.10 -14.61 8.88
CA LEU A 230 -12.85 -13.88 10.12
C LEU A 230 -11.36 -13.50 10.29
N MET A 231 -10.68 -14.14 11.25
CA MET A 231 -9.26 -13.90 11.55
C MET A 231 -8.31 -14.82 10.77
N PHE A 232 -8.84 -15.90 10.16
CA PHE A 232 -8.02 -16.89 9.46
C PHE A 232 -7.82 -16.47 8.00
N LYS A 233 -6.55 -16.27 7.61
CA LYS A 233 -6.15 -15.99 6.23
C LYS A 233 -5.38 -17.17 5.67
N ARG A 234 -5.70 -17.58 4.46
CA ARG A 234 -4.97 -18.61 3.71
C ARG A 234 -4.67 -18.12 2.32
N ALA A 235 -3.43 -18.24 1.88
CA ALA A 235 -3.02 -17.99 0.50
C ALA A 235 -2.47 -19.30 -0.09
N VAL A 236 -2.96 -19.67 -1.27
CA VAL A 236 -2.52 -20.87 -1.99
C VAL A 236 -2.03 -20.43 -3.37
N PRO A 237 -0.80 -20.79 -3.77
CA PRO A 237 -0.29 -20.51 -5.10
C PRO A 237 -1.21 -21.11 -6.17
N LEU A 238 -1.53 -20.34 -7.19
CA LEU A 238 -2.23 -20.83 -8.36
C LEU A 238 -1.21 -21.33 -9.37
N ARG A 239 -1.43 -22.50 -9.96
CA ARG A 239 -0.62 -22.99 -11.09
C ARG A 239 -0.84 -22.07 -12.30
N ARG A 240 0.19 -21.91 -13.15
CA ARG A 240 0.14 -21.02 -14.33
C ARG A 240 -1.04 -21.33 -15.26
N ASP A 241 -1.37 -22.60 -15.45
CA ASP A 241 -2.53 -23.08 -16.19
C ASP A 241 -3.86 -22.62 -15.60
N GLN A 242 -3.98 -22.59 -14.26
CA GLN A 242 -5.17 -22.12 -13.55
C GLN A 242 -5.32 -20.58 -13.55
N ALA A 243 -4.21 -19.85 -13.63
CA ALA A 243 -4.23 -18.39 -13.74
C ALA A 243 -4.68 -17.95 -15.14
N ALA A 244 -4.29 -18.69 -16.19
CA ALA A 244 -4.68 -18.42 -17.56
C ALA A 244 -6.15 -18.75 -17.87
N HIS A 245 -6.75 -19.72 -17.15
CA HIS A 245 -8.15 -20.14 -17.36
C HIS A 245 -9.22 -19.30 -16.63
N LYS A 246 -8.84 -18.39 -15.73
CA LYS A 246 -9.79 -17.34 -15.37
C LYS A 246 -9.89 -16.40 -16.57
N LYS A 247 -10.95 -16.67 -17.39
CA LYS A 247 -11.34 -15.89 -18.55
C LYS A 247 -10.90 -14.44 -18.39
N GLU A 248 -10.03 -13.99 -19.32
CA GLU A 248 -9.87 -12.54 -19.49
C GLU A 248 -11.26 -11.94 -19.48
N PRO A 249 -11.50 -10.93 -18.64
CA PRO A 249 -12.82 -10.30 -18.60
C PRO A 249 -13.22 -9.96 -20.02
N SER A 250 -14.44 -10.29 -20.41
CA SER A 250 -14.94 -10.16 -21.79
C SER A 250 -14.70 -8.78 -22.41
N TRP A 251 -14.56 -7.74 -21.58
CA TRP A 251 -14.23 -6.38 -21.99
C TRP A 251 -12.79 -6.19 -22.49
N LEU A 252 -11.82 -7.06 -22.10
CA LEU A 252 -10.45 -7.02 -22.62
C LEU A 252 -10.40 -7.44 -24.12
N LYS A 253 -11.36 -8.25 -24.57
CA LYS A 253 -11.46 -8.67 -25.97
C LYS A 253 -11.92 -7.57 -26.92
N ASN A 254 -12.53 -6.50 -26.38
CA ASN A 254 -13.14 -5.43 -27.15
C ASN A 254 -12.35 -4.12 -27.15
N ILE A 255 -11.11 -4.12 -26.67
CA ILE A 255 -10.25 -2.95 -26.78
C ILE A 255 -9.61 -2.97 -28.17
N PRO A 256 -9.93 -2.02 -29.05
CA PRO A 256 -9.21 -1.90 -30.30
C PRO A 256 -7.74 -1.64 -29.96
N ILE A 257 -6.87 -2.57 -30.33
CA ILE A 257 -5.43 -2.36 -30.33
C ILE A 257 -5.24 -1.25 -31.35
N GLY A 258 -4.99 -0.02 -30.87
CA GLY A 258 -4.76 1.13 -31.72
C GLY A 258 -3.64 0.80 -32.68
N GLU A 259 -3.97 0.72 -33.97
CA GLU A 259 -3.02 0.63 -35.04
C GLU A 259 -1.98 1.73 -34.84
N LYS A 260 -0.72 1.34 -34.78
CA LYS A 260 0.42 2.25 -34.90
C LYS A 260 0.29 2.96 -36.25
N LYS A 261 -0.35 4.14 -36.26
CA LYS A 261 -0.13 5.08 -37.35
C LYS A 261 1.31 5.54 -37.21
N GLY A 262 2.16 5.05 -38.09
CA GLY A 262 3.52 5.56 -38.28
C GLY A 262 3.47 7.05 -38.66
N ILE A 263 4.27 7.80 -37.98
CA ILE A 263 5.00 8.97 -38.49
C ILE A 263 6.36 8.93 -37.81
#